data_6c34a63210f4080f200d5b2e32cee8fb
#
_entry.id   6c34a63210f4080f200d5b2e32cee8fb
#
_cell.length_a   1.000
_cell.length_b   1.000
_cell.length_c   1.000
_cell.angle_alpha   90.00
_cell.angle_beta   90.00
_cell.angle_gamma   90.00
#
_symmetry.space_group_name_H-M   'P 1'
#
loop_
_entity.id
_entity.type
_entity.pdbx_description
1 polymer ?
#
loop_
_entity_poly.entity_id
_entity_poly.type
_entity_poly.pdbx_seq_one_letter_code
_entity_poly.pdbx_strand_id
1 'polypeptide(L)'
;MLKDLQIKDIYLGKQAAWLSGLPGTKDPVPAPSDCLAELAQLRELCDAEWAKLENDSRENFPVRLNGITYRASVIESLSDRVYVLRPMPQSIPKPEELNLHQNYIKMLTAQGLTGLIIVAGPFGQGKTTTISAIIAERLGKHGGVGITIEDPPEMPLEGTHGDGVCYQTWVKQGQFSDACRKAARWAPSMIFIGEVRDSETAAEALRASINGSLVLCTLHADSVHQAVERMYTLAQSSIGNPEDAAALLASGLLCVMHQRLSGMPKHPKLEFLWLGDQESQGVRNTIRQRRFEQIANEVNLQRNRLMMSPREPQRAVEGDNRSLVRG
;
A
#
# COMPACT_ATOMS: atom_id res chain seq x y z
N MET A 1 -1.23 17.29 23.91
CA MET A 1 -0.84 17.64 22.51
C MET A 1 -1.49 16.64 21.56
N LEU A 2 -1.81 17.04 20.33
CA LEU A 2 -2.51 16.16 19.35
C LEU A 2 -1.78 14.83 19.09
N LYS A 3 -0.46 14.82 19.13
CA LYS A 3 0.38 13.62 18.92
C LYS A 3 0.19 12.53 19.98
N ASP A 4 -0.30 12.89 21.16
CA ASP A 4 -0.47 11.96 22.28
C ASP A 4 -1.88 11.32 22.29
N LEU A 5 -2.74 11.77 21.38
CA LEU A 5 -4.10 11.30 21.23
C LEU A 5 -4.19 10.30 20.07
N GLN A 6 -4.88 9.19 20.29
CA GLN A 6 -5.20 8.24 19.23
C GLN A 6 -6.41 8.75 18.43
N ILE A 7 -6.15 9.70 17.52
CA ILE A 7 -7.17 10.36 16.71
C ILE A 7 -7.26 9.68 15.36
N LYS A 8 -8.48 9.42 14.89
CA LYS A 8 -8.72 8.96 13.53
C LYS A 8 -8.84 10.14 12.56
N ASP A 9 -9.72 11.09 12.85
CA ASP A 9 -9.94 12.28 12.04
C ASP A 9 -10.14 13.51 12.93
N ILE A 10 -9.70 14.68 12.46
CA ILE A 10 -9.94 15.99 13.03
C ILE A 10 -10.84 16.76 12.08
N TYR A 11 -11.99 17.23 12.54
CA TYR A 11 -12.87 18.13 11.80
C TYR A 11 -12.60 19.55 12.29
N LEU A 12 -11.89 20.33 11.49
CA LEU A 12 -11.34 21.63 11.87
C LEU A 12 -12.09 22.76 11.17
N GLY A 13 -13.10 23.29 11.83
CA GLY A 13 -13.84 24.47 11.44
C GLY A 13 -13.16 25.77 11.89
N LYS A 14 -13.76 26.93 11.57
CA LYS A 14 -13.24 28.25 11.95
C LYS A 14 -13.43 28.53 13.45
N GLN A 15 -14.54 28.08 14.02
CA GLN A 15 -14.92 28.38 15.42
C GLN A 15 -14.75 27.16 16.33
N ALA A 16 -14.80 25.95 15.79
CA ALA A 16 -14.78 24.72 16.56
C ALA A 16 -14.02 23.63 15.85
N ALA A 17 -13.39 22.76 16.65
CA ALA A 17 -12.75 21.54 16.17
C ALA A 17 -13.33 20.34 16.90
N TRP A 18 -13.51 19.24 16.17
CA TRP A 18 -14.01 17.98 16.66
C TRP A 18 -13.03 16.87 16.35
N LEU A 19 -12.86 15.95 17.30
CA LEU A 19 -11.98 14.79 17.16
C LEU A 19 -12.80 13.52 17.04
N SER A 20 -12.42 12.63 16.15
CA SER A 20 -13.05 11.32 15.98
C SER A 20 -12.07 10.17 16.20
N GLY A 21 -12.61 9.02 16.61
CA GLY A 21 -11.85 7.80 16.83
C GLY A 21 -11.11 7.71 18.16
N LEU A 22 -11.38 8.60 19.11
CA LEU A 22 -10.80 8.52 20.45
C LEU A 22 -11.35 7.30 21.21
N PRO A 23 -10.49 6.45 21.81
CA PRO A 23 -10.94 5.28 22.56
C PRO A 23 -11.88 5.63 23.70
N GLY A 24 -13.01 4.91 23.81
CA GLY A 24 -13.93 5.03 24.93
C GLY A 24 -14.86 6.25 24.89
N THR A 25 -14.85 7.03 23.79
CA THR A 25 -15.72 8.21 23.64
C THR A 25 -16.86 7.97 22.65
N LYS A 26 -17.95 8.75 22.79
CA LYS A 26 -18.97 8.88 21.71
C LYS A 26 -18.40 9.82 20.66
N ASP A 27 -18.44 9.39 19.43
CA ASP A 27 -17.77 10.01 18.29
C ASP A 27 -18.73 10.94 17.49
N PRO A 28 -18.33 12.17 17.09
CA PRO A 28 -17.12 12.89 17.46
C PRO A 28 -17.24 13.65 18.80
N VAL A 29 -16.11 14.03 19.40
CA VAL A 29 -16.06 14.85 20.60
C VAL A 29 -15.42 16.22 20.33
N PRO A 30 -15.77 17.30 21.07
CA PRO A 30 -15.08 18.58 20.99
C PRO A 30 -13.58 18.42 21.31
N ALA A 31 -12.75 19.16 20.60
CA ALA A 31 -11.31 19.14 20.86
C ALA A 31 -11.00 19.70 22.27
N PRO A 32 -10.10 19.06 23.02
CA PRO A 32 -9.63 19.54 24.32
C PRO A 32 -8.97 20.91 24.23
N SER A 33 -9.10 21.71 25.29
CA SER A 33 -8.58 23.09 25.34
C SER A 33 -7.04 23.17 25.19
N ASP A 34 -6.32 22.17 25.64
CA ASP A 34 -4.85 22.06 25.50
C ASP A 34 -4.36 21.81 24.07
N CYS A 35 -5.27 21.42 23.16
CA CYS A 35 -4.99 21.23 21.74
C CYS A 35 -5.28 22.48 20.87
N LEU A 36 -5.94 23.50 21.40
CA LEU A 36 -6.43 24.64 20.61
C LEU A 36 -5.33 25.40 19.88
N ALA A 37 -4.16 25.59 20.50
CA ALA A 37 -3.02 26.24 19.86
C ALA A 37 -2.48 25.46 18.66
N GLU A 38 -2.36 24.13 18.77
CA GLU A 38 -1.94 23.26 17.65
C GLU A 38 -3.00 23.24 16.53
N LEU A 39 -4.28 23.24 16.88
CA LEU A 39 -5.39 23.28 15.93
C LEU A 39 -5.45 24.62 15.17
N ALA A 40 -5.16 25.74 15.83
CA ALA A 40 -5.06 27.04 15.17
C ALA A 40 -3.93 27.06 14.14
N GLN A 41 -2.75 26.55 14.50
CA GLN A 41 -1.63 26.42 13.56
C GLN A 41 -1.96 25.49 12.39
N LEU A 42 -2.63 24.35 12.64
CA LEU A 42 -3.09 23.45 11.57
C LEU A 42 -4.06 24.16 10.65
N ARG A 43 -4.95 25.00 11.17
CA ARG A 43 -5.90 25.77 10.36
C ARG A 43 -5.18 26.73 9.42
N GLU A 44 -4.22 27.50 9.94
CA GLU A 44 -3.41 28.44 9.13
C GLU A 44 -2.65 27.70 8.02
N LEU A 45 -2.06 26.56 8.34
CA LEU A 45 -1.36 25.73 7.35
C LEU A 45 -2.32 25.18 6.28
N CYS A 46 -3.52 24.75 6.67
CA CYS A 46 -4.55 24.28 5.73
C CYS A 46 -5.01 25.42 4.81
N ASP A 47 -5.27 26.61 5.37
CA ASP A 47 -5.69 27.77 4.57
C ASP A 47 -4.61 28.18 3.57
N ALA A 48 -3.33 28.14 3.98
CA ALA A 48 -2.19 28.44 3.10
C ALA A 48 -2.00 27.40 1.98
N GLU A 49 -2.14 26.10 2.28
CA GLU A 49 -2.03 25.05 1.26
C GLU A 49 -3.25 25.05 0.33
N TRP A 50 -4.45 25.26 0.87
CA TRP A 50 -5.68 25.35 0.08
C TRP A 50 -5.63 26.51 -0.93
N ALA A 51 -5.14 27.68 -0.52
CA ALA A 51 -4.99 28.83 -1.41
C ALA A 51 -4.10 28.55 -2.63
N LYS A 52 -3.11 27.66 -2.49
CA LYS A 52 -2.26 27.24 -3.63
C LYS A 52 -2.99 26.31 -4.59
N LEU A 53 -4.11 25.71 -4.16
CA LEU A 53 -4.88 24.72 -4.92
C LEU A 53 -6.11 25.30 -5.63
N GLU A 54 -6.38 26.62 -5.56
CA GLU A 54 -7.59 27.27 -6.13
C GLU A 54 -7.82 26.96 -7.63
N ASN A 55 -6.78 26.53 -8.36
CA ASN A 55 -6.87 26.07 -9.74
C ASN A 55 -6.53 24.58 -9.92
N ASP A 56 -6.47 23.83 -8.84
CA ASP A 56 -6.08 22.42 -8.83
C ASP A 56 -7.27 21.53 -8.46
N SER A 57 -7.61 20.55 -9.28
CA SER A 57 -8.70 19.59 -9.04
C SER A 57 -8.43 18.58 -7.92
N ARG A 58 -7.39 18.77 -7.11
CA ARG A 58 -7.11 17.87 -5.98
C ARG A 58 -8.10 18.11 -4.84
N GLU A 59 -8.75 17.04 -4.41
CA GLU A 59 -9.67 17.06 -3.27
C GLU A 59 -8.95 16.90 -1.93
N ASN A 60 -7.69 16.45 -1.97
CA ASN A 60 -6.86 16.18 -0.79
C ASN A 60 -5.48 16.82 -0.95
N PHE A 61 -4.89 17.25 0.16
CA PHE A 61 -3.55 17.84 0.22
C PHE A 61 -2.84 17.50 1.54
N PRO A 62 -1.49 17.45 1.56
CA PRO A 62 -0.75 17.22 2.78
C PRO A 62 -0.58 18.50 3.59
N VAL A 63 -0.69 18.37 4.90
CA VAL A 63 -0.31 19.42 5.87
C VAL A 63 0.60 18.81 6.91
N ARG A 64 1.70 19.49 7.23
CA ARG A 64 2.67 18.98 8.21
C ARG A 64 2.79 19.91 9.41
N LEU A 65 2.60 19.36 10.61
CA LEU A 65 2.80 20.08 11.88
C LEU A 65 3.49 19.16 12.89
N ASN A 66 4.51 19.67 13.58
CA ASN A 66 5.27 18.98 14.64
C ASN A 66 5.76 17.57 14.24
N GLY A 67 6.19 17.42 12.98
CA GLY A 67 6.66 16.14 12.43
C GLY A 67 5.56 15.17 11.99
N ILE A 68 4.28 15.47 12.26
CA ILE A 68 3.15 14.69 11.80
C ILE A 68 2.66 15.24 10.46
N THR A 69 2.52 14.35 9.48
CA THR A 69 1.84 14.66 8.23
C THR A 69 0.37 14.29 8.36
N TYR A 70 -0.49 15.22 8.00
CA TYR A 70 -1.95 15.03 7.92
C TYR A 70 -2.36 15.05 6.46
N ARG A 71 -3.21 14.11 6.09
CA ARG A 71 -4.00 14.19 4.88
C ARG A 71 -5.19 15.09 5.16
N ALA A 72 -5.26 16.23 4.49
CA ALA A 72 -6.35 17.18 4.58
C ALA A 72 -7.31 17.02 3.41
N SER A 73 -8.60 17.09 3.66
CA SER A 73 -9.67 17.28 2.68
C SER A 73 -10.61 18.38 3.14
N VAL A 74 -11.45 18.90 2.24
CA VAL A 74 -12.30 20.06 2.50
C VAL A 74 -13.77 19.67 2.43
N ILE A 75 -14.54 20.12 3.42
CA ILE A 75 -16.00 20.17 3.39
C ILE A 75 -16.41 21.64 3.28
N GLU A 76 -17.01 22.03 2.16
CA GLU A 76 -17.68 23.33 2.03
C GLU A 76 -19.07 23.19 2.66
N SER A 77 -19.21 23.62 3.92
CA SER A 77 -20.52 23.64 4.60
C SER A 77 -21.23 24.97 4.38
N LEU A 78 -22.51 25.04 4.75
CA LEU A 78 -23.31 26.25 4.57
C LEU A 78 -22.76 27.48 5.32
N SER A 79 -22.04 27.27 6.41
CA SER A 79 -21.58 28.33 7.32
C SER A 79 -20.05 28.49 7.36
N ASP A 80 -19.31 27.47 6.99
CA ASP A 80 -17.85 27.47 7.14
C ASP A 80 -17.19 26.45 6.21
N ARG A 81 -15.91 26.67 5.93
CA ARG A 81 -15.02 25.63 5.38
C ARG A 81 -14.45 24.80 6.52
N VAL A 82 -14.70 23.49 6.48
CA VAL A 82 -14.20 22.55 7.48
C VAL A 82 -13.11 21.68 6.83
N TYR A 83 -11.92 21.68 7.40
CA TYR A 83 -10.87 20.75 7.02
C TYR A 83 -11.04 19.43 7.77
N VAL A 84 -11.04 18.33 7.05
CA VAL A 84 -10.99 16.98 7.64
C VAL A 84 -9.54 16.50 7.53
N LEU A 85 -8.90 16.36 8.69
CA LEU A 85 -7.49 16.04 8.80
C LEU A 85 -7.33 14.62 9.35
N ARG A 86 -6.68 13.75 8.60
CA ARG A 86 -6.31 12.40 9.04
C ARG A 86 -4.82 12.32 9.27
N PRO A 87 -4.34 12.05 10.50
CA PRO A 87 -2.91 11.85 10.74
C PRO A 87 -2.42 10.61 9.99
N MET A 88 -1.31 10.74 9.28
CA MET A 88 -0.63 9.63 8.65
C MET A 88 0.18 8.84 9.69
N PRO A 89 0.34 7.53 9.52
CA PRO A 89 1.25 6.74 10.33
C PRO A 89 2.64 7.36 10.38
N GLN A 90 3.31 7.26 11.55
CA GLN A 90 4.64 7.83 11.74
C GLN A 90 5.78 6.89 11.32
N SER A 91 5.48 5.60 11.18
CA SER A 91 6.44 4.57 10.82
C SER A 91 5.78 3.49 9.99
N ILE A 92 6.59 2.76 9.25
CA ILE A 92 6.18 1.58 8.52
C ILE A 92 6.50 0.37 9.39
N PRO A 93 5.54 -0.50 9.69
CA PRO A 93 5.80 -1.73 10.43
C PRO A 93 6.70 -2.65 9.61
N LYS A 94 7.50 -3.47 10.28
CA LYS A 94 8.22 -4.56 9.61
C LYS A 94 7.24 -5.65 9.18
N PRO A 95 7.54 -6.41 8.10
CA PRO A 95 6.66 -7.49 7.65
C PRO A 95 6.37 -8.54 8.74
N GLU A 96 7.33 -8.80 9.63
CA GLU A 96 7.19 -9.71 10.77
C GLU A 96 6.16 -9.22 11.80
N GLU A 97 6.10 -7.91 12.02
CA GLU A 97 5.15 -7.27 12.95
C GLU A 97 3.70 -7.36 12.45
N LEU A 98 3.52 -7.55 11.14
CA LEU A 98 2.21 -7.77 10.52
C LEU A 98 1.71 -9.20 10.65
N ASN A 99 2.44 -10.10 11.32
CA ASN A 99 2.13 -11.53 11.41
C ASN A 99 1.97 -12.24 10.05
N LEU A 100 2.72 -11.78 9.05
CA LEU A 100 2.81 -12.47 7.78
C LEU A 100 3.59 -13.77 7.95
N HIS A 101 3.20 -14.82 7.22
CA HIS A 101 3.93 -16.07 7.27
C HIS A 101 5.36 -15.88 6.70
N GLN A 102 6.37 -16.40 7.39
CA GLN A 102 7.79 -16.23 7.06
C GLN A 102 8.12 -16.59 5.60
N ASN A 103 7.49 -17.63 5.06
CA ASN A 103 7.69 -18.03 3.67
C ASN A 103 7.19 -16.96 2.70
N TYR A 104 6.06 -16.28 3.00
CA TYR A 104 5.58 -15.17 2.17
C TYR A 104 6.57 -14.00 2.22
N ILE A 105 7.09 -13.66 3.40
CA ILE A 105 8.10 -12.61 3.54
C ILE A 105 9.35 -12.96 2.73
N LYS A 106 9.89 -14.18 2.88
CA LYS A 106 11.06 -14.64 2.10
C LYS A 106 10.83 -14.54 0.60
N MET A 107 9.66 -14.99 0.11
CA MET A 107 9.32 -14.94 -1.32
C MET A 107 9.21 -13.51 -1.83
N LEU A 108 8.48 -12.64 -1.11
CA LEU A 108 8.21 -11.26 -1.53
C LEU A 108 9.43 -10.34 -1.38
N THR A 109 10.37 -10.68 -0.51
CA THR A 109 11.61 -9.92 -0.30
C THR A 109 12.84 -10.57 -0.94
N ALA A 110 12.69 -11.60 -1.78
CA ALA A 110 13.81 -12.20 -2.52
C ALA A 110 14.45 -11.21 -3.50
N GLN A 111 15.76 -11.33 -3.70
CA GLN A 111 16.50 -10.49 -4.66
C GLN A 111 16.12 -10.81 -6.09
N GLY A 112 16.22 -9.84 -6.99
CA GLY A 112 16.05 -10.04 -8.44
C GLY A 112 14.62 -10.30 -8.90
N LEU A 113 13.60 -10.05 -8.05
CA LEU A 113 12.21 -10.18 -8.46
C LEU A 113 11.83 -9.13 -9.51
N THR A 114 11.13 -9.58 -10.54
CA THR A 114 10.50 -8.76 -11.57
C THR A 114 9.06 -9.23 -11.77
N GLY A 115 8.21 -8.38 -12.33
CA GLY A 115 6.82 -8.72 -12.55
C GLY A 115 5.85 -7.92 -11.66
N LEU A 116 4.58 -8.30 -11.71
CA LEU A 116 3.49 -7.61 -11.01
C LEU A 116 3.09 -8.36 -9.74
N ILE A 117 3.13 -7.66 -8.61
CA ILE A 117 2.58 -8.08 -7.32
C ILE A 117 1.29 -7.31 -7.06
N ILE A 118 0.18 -8.02 -6.88
CA ILE A 118 -1.12 -7.43 -6.55
C ILE A 118 -1.48 -7.76 -5.11
N VAL A 119 -1.78 -6.74 -4.28
CA VAL A 119 -2.40 -6.93 -2.98
C VAL A 119 -3.87 -6.50 -3.07
N ALA A 120 -4.75 -7.49 -3.05
CA ALA A 120 -6.18 -7.31 -3.19
C ALA A 120 -6.92 -7.41 -1.84
N GLY A 121 -8.12 -6.89 -1.78
CA GLY A 121 -9.02 -6.99 -0.63
C GLY A 121 -9.93 -5.78 -0.49
N PRO A 122 -10.95 -5.82 0.40
CA PRO A 122 -11.86 -4.71 0.66
C PRO A 122 -11.14 -3.46 1.20
N PHE A 123 -11.88 -2.35 1.36
CA PHE A 123 -11.36 -1.14 1.99
C PHE A 123 -10.98 -1.38 3.47
N GLY A 124 -9.93 -0.69 3.93
CA GLY A 124 -9.51 -0.73 5.34
C GLY A 124 -8.92 -2.06 5.80
N GLN A 125 -8.53 -2.95 4.87
CA GLN A 125 -7.95 -4.25 5.19
C GLN A 125 -6.41 -4.24 5.28
N GLY A 126 -5.79 -3.06 5.34
CA GLY A 126 -4.33 -2.90 5.54
C GLY A 126 -3.47 -3.24 4.32
N LYS A 127 -4.02 -3.24 3.10
CA LYS A 127 -3.28 -3.53 1.86
C LYS A 127 -2.06 -2.64 1.68
N THR A 128 -2.26 -1.32 1.80
CA THR A 128 -1.21 -0.31 1.65
C THR A 128 -0.12 -0.50 2.71
N THR A 129 -0.50 -0.80 3.95
CA THR A 129 0.46 -1.08 5.04
C THR A 129 1.33 -2.29 4.72
N THR A 130 0.72 -3.38 4.23
CA THR A 130 1.44 -4.61 3.86
C THR A 130 2.41 -4.37 2.70
N ILE A 131 1.97 -3.69 1.64
CA ILE A 131 2.86 -3.34 0.50
C ILE A 131 4.00 -2.44 0.96
N SER A 132 3.70 -1.41 1.76
CA SER A 132 4.73 -0.47 2.24
C SER A 132 5.78 -1.17 3.11
N ALA A 133 5.37 -2.12 3.95
CA ALA A 133 6.28 -2.95 4.71
C ALA A 133 7.22 -3.78 3.81
N ILE A 134 6.68 -4.38 2.75
CA ILE A 134 7.46 -5.15 1.76
C ILE A 134 8.43 -4.24 1.01
N ILE A 135 8.00 -3.05 0.58
CA ILE A 135 8.84 -2.08 -0.14
C ILE A 135 10.00 -1.62 0.75
N ALA A 136 9.70 -1.17 1.98
CA ALA A 136 10.72 -0.70 2.92
C ALA A 136 11.74 -1.80 3.24
N GLU A 137 11.29 -3.04 3.47
CA GLU A 137 12.14 -4.21 3.73
C GLU A 137 13.04 -4.54 2.53
N ARG A 138 12.50 -4.48 1.30
CA ARG A 138 13.27 -4.74 0.07
C ARG A 138 14.33 -3.67 -0.15
N LEU A 139 13.97 -2.40 -0.02
CA LEU A 139 14.91 -1.29 -0.15
C LEU A 139 16.01 -1.39 0.92
N GLY A 140 15.64 -1.74 2.16
CA GLY A 140 16.60 -1.94 3.24
C GLY A 140 17.57 -3.09 2.99
N LYS A 141 17.11 -4.19 2.38
CA LYS A 141 17.93 -5.39 2.13
C LYS A 141 18.76 -5.33 0.86
N HIS A 142 18.24 -4.72 -0.20
CA HIS A 142 18.83 -4.83 -1.54
C HIS A 142 19.24 -3.49 -2.13
N GLY A 143 18.95 -2.40 -1.41
CA GLY A 143 19.18 -1.05 -1.94
C GLY A 143 18.25 -0.71 -3.11
N GLY A 144 18.68 0.25 -3.91
CA GLY A 144 18.00 0.67 -5.12
C GLY A 144 17.02 1.82 -4.90
N VAL A 145 16.22 2.10 -5.92
CA VAL A 145 15.27 3.22 -5.93
C VAL A 145 13.85 2.69 -6.05
N GLY A 146 12.99 3.04 -5.09
CA GLY A 146 11.55 2.85 -5.16
C GLY A 146 10.87 4.15 -5.61
N ILE A 147 9.84 4.05 -6.46
CA ILE A 147 8.98 5.17 -6.83
C ILE A 147 7.55 4.79 -6.53
N THR A 148 6.82 5.65 -5.82
CA THR A 148 5.40 5.45 -5.58
C THR A 148 4.55 6.40 -6.42
N ILE A 149 3.35 5.97 -6.78
CA ILE A 149 2.35 6.72 -7.54
C ILE A 149 1.05 6.57 -6.75
N GLU A 150 0.68 7.60 -6.00
CA GLU A 150 -0.40 7.51 -5.01
C GLU A 150 -1.32 8.75 -5.05
N ASP A 151 -2.58 8.59 -4.64
CA ASP A 151 -3.54 9.67 -4.48
C ASP A 151 -4.50 9.42 -3.31
N PRO A 152 -4.17 9.96 -2.14
CA PRO A 152 -2.87 10.46 -1.68
C PRO A 152 -1.98 9.34 -1.12
N PRO A 153 -0.68 9.60 -0.84
CA PRO A 153 0.14 8.70 -0.03
C PRO A 153 -0.50 8.39 1.33
N GLU A 154 -0.43 7.11 1.77
CA GLU A 154 -1.03 6.67 3.03
C GLU A 154 0.00 6.24 4.08
N MET A 155 1.21 5.90 3.66
CA MET A 155 2.29 5.42 4.52
C MET A 155 3.56 6.24 4.28
N PRO A 156 4.43 6.45 5.29
CA PRO A 156 5.60 7.31 5.17
C PRO A 156 6.78 6.59 4.47
N LEU A 157 6.62 6.30 3.18
CA LEU A 157 7.67 5.64 2.38
C LEU A 157 8.75 6.60 1.88
N GLU A 158 8.51 7.93 1.89
CA GLU A 158 9.49 8.91 1.42
C GLU A 158 10.79 8.86 2.20
N GLY A 159 11.92 8.79 1.49
CA GLY A 159 13.26 8.88 2.08
C GLY A 159 14.05 7.58 2.05
N THR A 160 15.04 7.49 2.94
CA THR A 160 16.02 6.41 2.98
C THR A 160 15.50 5.20 3.76
N HIS A 161 15.70 4.00 3.21
CA HIS A 161 15.41 2.71 3.82
C HIS A 161 16.68 1.85 3.71
N GLY A 162 17.52 1.81 4.76
CA GLY A 162 18.80 1.11 4.71
C GLY A 162 19.67 1.62 3.55
N ASP A 163 20.03 0.74 2.61
CA ASP A 163 20.84 1.08 1.44
C ASP A 163 20.03 1.59 0.24
N GLY A 164 18.69 1.66 0.35
CA GLY A 164 17.80 2.13 -0.70
C GLY A 164 17.10 3.44 -0.36
N VAL A 165 16.47 4.04 -1.38
CA VAL A 165 15.70 5.27 -1.27
C VAL A 165 14.34 5.13 -1.95
N CYS A 166 13.30 5.72 -1.36
CA CYS A 166 11.96 5.80 -1.94
C CYS A 166 11.58 7.25 -2.20
N TYR A 167 11.06 7.52 -3.40
CA TYR A 167 10.45 8.79 -3.76
C TYR A 167 8.94 8.60 -3.90
N GLN A 168 8.18 9.25 -3.00
CA GLN A 168 6.73 9.23 -3.05
C GLN A 168 6.20 10.34 -3.94
N THR A 169 5.40 9.98 -4.94
CA THR A 169 4.73 10.97 -5.78
C THR A 169 3.24 10.99 -5.46
N TRP A 170 2.72 12.19 -5.32
CA TRP A 170 1.29 12.41 -5.18
C TRP A 170 0.74 12.87 -6.54
N VAL A 171 -0.05 12.03 -7.17
CA VAL A 171 -0.62 12.27 -8.50
C VAL A 171 -2.11 12.58 -8.38
N LYS A 172 -2.63 13.33 -9.34
CA LYS A 172 -4.06 13.61 -9.44
C LYS A 172 -4.80 12.42 -10.02
N GLN A 173 -6.08 12.30 -9.68
CA GLN A 173 -6.97 11.35 -10.36
C GLN A 173 -6.91 11.57 -11.87
N GLY A 174 -6.83 10.46 -12.63
CA GLY A 174 -6.68 10.49 -14.10
C GLY A 174 -5.25 10.69 -14.61
N GLN A 175 -4.25 10.88 -13.74
CA GLN A 175 -2.84 11.05 -14.15
C GLN A 175 -1.98 9.82 -13.83
N PHE A 176 -2.57 8.74 -13.29
CA PHE A 176 -1.83 7.55 -12.89
C PHE A 176 -1.10 6.88 -14.04
N SER A 177 -1.75 6.71 -15.19
CA SER A 177 -1.14 6.09 -16.38
C SER A 177 0.08 6.87 -16.87
N ASP A 178 0.01 8.20 -16.93
CA ASP A 178 1.14 9.06 -17.28
C ASP A 178 2.28 8.98 -16.29
N ALA A 179 1.97 8.96 -14.99
CA ALA A 179 2.95 8.80 -13.93
C ALA A 179 3.63 7.43 -14.02
N CYS A 180 2.89 6.35 -14.31
CA CYS A 180 3.45 5.01 -14.54
C CYS A 180 4.43 4.99 -15.72
N ARG A 181 4.05 5.60 -16.85
CA ARG A 181 4.94 5.72 -18.04
C ARG A 181 6.23 6.49 -17.72
N LYS A 182 6.12 7.57 -16.96
CA LYS A 182 7.29 8.36 -16.54
C LYS A 182 8.17 7.55 -15.58
N ALA A 183 7.59 6.94 -14.55
CA ALA A 183 8.31 6.13 -13.58
C ALA A 183 9.08 4.97 -14.26
N ALA A 184 8.46 4.26 -15.18
CA ALA A 184 9.11 3.18 -15.93
C ALA A 184 10.35 3.64 -16.72
N ARG A 185 10.37 4.89 -17.24
CA ARG A 185 11.53 5.47 -17.96
C ARG A 185 12.72 5.76 -17.06
N TRP A 186 12.51 5.98 -15.77
CA TRP A 186 13.58 6.22 -14.80
C TRP A 186 14.27 4.92 -14.35
N ALA A 187 13.77 3.77 -14.80
CA ALA A 187 14.29 2.43 -14.49
C ALA A 187 14.52 2.19 -12.98
N PRO A 188 13.55 2.47 -12.11
CA PRO A 188 13.69 2.22 -10.69
C PRO A 188 13.74 0.72 -10.39
N SER A 189 14.24 0.34 -9.23
CA SER A 189 14.23 -1.05 -8.75
C SER A 189 12.80 -1.55 -8.54
N MET A 190 11.87 -0.66 -8.19
CA MET A 190 10.45 -0.99 -8.02
C MET A 190 9.55 0.23 -8.19
N ILE A 191 8.33 -0.04 -8.65
CA ILE A 191 7.26 0.95 -8.80
C ILE A 191 6.09 0.50 -7.94
N PHE A 192 5.58 1.36 -7.09
CA PHE A 192 4.35 1.12 -6.34
C PHE A 192 3.22 1.99 -6.89
N ILE A 193 2.14 1.37 -7.31
CA ILE A 193 0.91 2.03 -7.73
C ILE A 193 -0.09 1.87 -6.58
N GLY A 194 -0.42 2.97 -5.91
CA GLY A 194 -1.25 2.95 -4.71
C GLY A 194 -2.55 2.18 -4.89
N GLU A 195 -3.26 2.41 -6.01
CA GLU A 195 -4.43 1.63 -6.40
C GLU A 195 -4.63 1.66 -7.91
N VAL A 196 -4.96 0.50 -8.50
CA VAL A 196 -5.36 0.39 -9.91
C VAL A 196 -6.88 0.48 -9.99
N ARG A 197 -7.39 1.59 -10.56
CA ARG A 197 -8.83 1.88 -10.68
C ARG A 197 -9.33 1.95 -12.10
N ASP A 198 -8.45 2.27 -13.05
CA ASP A 198 -8.79 2.52 -14.44
C ASP A 198 -8.01 1.62 -15.41
N SER A 199 -8.48 1.57 -16.64
CA SER A 199 -7.98 0.69 -17.68
C SER A 199 -6.57 1.04 -18.17
N GLU A 200 -6.25 2.32 -18.25
CA GLU A 200 -4.95 2.80 -18.71
C GLU A 200 -3.86 2.48 -17.69
N THR A 201 -4.15 2.74 -16.39
CA THR A 201 -3.24 2.40 -15.29
C THR A 201 -2.98 0.90 -15.23
N ALA A 202 -4.01 0.06 -15.41
CA ALA A 202 -3.86 -1.40 -15.45
C ALA A 202 -2.95 -1.85 -16.60
N ALA A 203 -3.16 -1.30 -17.80
CA ALA A 203 -2.34 -1.60 -18.97
C ALA A 203 -0.87 -1.19 -18.77
N GLU A 204 -0.61 0.00 -18.21
CA GLU A 204 0.75 0.47 -17.95
C GLU A 204 1.45 -0.34 -16.85
N ALA A 205 0.73 -0.76 -15.80
CA ALA A 205 1.26 -1.66 -14.78
C ALA A 205 1.73 -3.00 -15.38
N LEU A 206 0.95 -3.58 -16.28
CA LEU A 206 1.32 -4.80 -16.99
C LEU A 206 2.53 -4.59 -17.92
N ARG A 207 2.55 -3.50 -18.69
CA ARG A 207 3.70 -3.19 -19.57
C ARG A 207 4.98 -2.99 -18.78
N ALA A 208 4.94 -2.25 -17.67
CA ALA A 208 6.11 -2.06 -16.82
C ALA A 208 6.62 -3.40 -16.23
N SER A 209 5.71 -4.28 -15.82
CA SER A 209 6.06 -5.57 -15.22
C SER A 209 6.75 -6.53 -16.18
N ILE A 210 6.35 -6.57 -17.45
CA ILE A 210 7.01 -7.42 -18.47
C ILE A 210 8.34 -6.84 -18.97
N ASN A 211 8.55 -5.53 -18.79
CA ASN A 211 9.79 -4.85 -19.18
C ASN A 211 10.89 -4.95 -18.08
N GLY A 212 10.73 -5.81 -17.10
CA GLY A 212 11.73 -6.12 -16.10
C GLY A 212 11.63 -5.30 -14.81
N SER A 213 10.66 -4.40 -14.66
CA SER A 213 10.40 -3.71 -13.41
C SER A 213 9.64 -4.60 -12.43
N LEU A 214 9.94 -4.49 -11.13
CA LEU A 214 9.06 -4.98 -10.08
C LEU A 214 7.96 -3.95 -9.83
N VAL A 215 6.73 -4.29 -10.19
CA VAL A 215 5.56 -3.43 -9.99
C VAL A 215 4.72 -3.99 -8.86
N LEU A 216 4.38 -3.16 -7.88
CA LEU A 216 3.47 -3.51 -6.79
C LEU A 216 2.22 -2.63 -6.93
N CYS A 217 1.04 -3.18 -6.68
CA CYS A 217 -0.18 -2.37 -6.67
C CYS A 217 -1.21 -2.91 -5.68
N THR A 218 -2.16 -2.04 -5.29
CA THR A 218 -3.37 -2.50 -4.62
C THR A 218 -4.54 -2.57 -5.60
N LEU A 219 -5.49 -3.46 -5.29
CA LEU A 219 -6.70 -3.65 -6.07
C LEU A 219 -7.87 -4.02 -5.14
N HIS A 220 -9.07 -3.55 -5.45
CA HIS A 220 -10.27 -4.01 -4.75
C HIS A 220 -10.80 -5.28 -5.41
N ALA A 221 -10.80 -6.38 -4.67
CA ALA A 221 -11.41 -7.65 -5.06
C ALA A 221 -11.69 -8.49 -3.80
N ASP A 222 -12.58 -9.47 -3.90
CA ASP A 222 -13.00 -10.31 -2.77
C ASP A 222 -12.27 -11.66 -2.70
N SER A 223 -11.44 -11.98 -3.69
CA SER A 223 -10.62 -13.19 -3.75
C SER A 223 -9.43 -13.02 -4.72
N VAL A 224 -8.50 -13.97 -4.69
CA VAL A 224 -7.34 -13.99 -5.62
C VAL A 224 -7.79 -14.09 -7.08
N HIS A 225 -8.69 -15.02 -7.42
CA HIS A 225 -9.13 -15.19 -8.80
C HIS A 225 -9.87 -13.95 -9.33
N GLN A 226 -10.72 -13.31 -8.50
CA GLN A 226 -11.37 -12.06 -8.87
C GLN A 226 -10.38 -10.90 -9.03
N ALA A 227 -9.29 -10.87 -8.26
CA ALA A 227 -8.25 -9.86 -8.45
C ALA A 227 -7.56 -10.02 -9.82
N VAL A 228 -7.27 -11.27 -10.22
CA VAL A 228 -6.70 -11.57 -11.54
C VAL A 228 -7.67 -11.19 -12.66
N GLU A 229 -8.94 -11.58 -12.53
CA GLU A 229 -9.99 -11.26 -13.51
C GLU A 229 -10.22 -9.76 -13.63
N ARG A 230 -10.26 -9.04 -12.50
CA ARG A 230 -10.43 -7.57 -12.49
C ARG A 230 -9.25 -6.86 -13.15
N MET A 231 -8.01 -7.27 -12.85
CA MET A 231 -6.82 -6.73 -13.51
C MET A 231 -6.88 -6.98 -15.02
N TYR A 232 -7.26 -8.18 -15.45
CA TYR A 232 -7.48 -8.51 -16.86
C TYR A 232 -8.53 -7.60 -17.50
N THR A 233 -9.72 -7.49 -16.89
CA THR A 233 -10.85 -6.71 -17.45
C THR A 233 -10.50 -5.24 -17.61
N LEU A 234 -9.82 -4.65 -16.60
CA LEU A 234 -9.32 -3.28 -16.70
C LEU A 234 -8.31 -3.13 -17.84
N ALA A 235 -7.26 -3.96 -17.85
CA ALA A 235 -6.20 -3.87 -18.85
C ALA A 235 -6.73 -4.11 -20.28
N GLN A 236 -7.63 -5.09 -20.47
CA GLN A 236 -8.25 -5.39 -21.76
C GLN A 236 -8.95 -4.18 -22.36
N SER A 237 -9.65 -3.38 -21.54
CA SER A 237 -10.36 -2.20 -22.02
C SER A 237 -9.43 -1.16 -22.66
N SER A 238 -8.18 -1.07 -22.22
CA SER A 238 -7.17 -0.16 -22.79
C SER A 238 -6.34 -0.81 -23.89
N ILE A 239 -6.04 -2.12 -23.80
CA ILE A 239 -5.24 -2.87 -24.78
C ILE A 239 -6.06 -3.16 -26.03
N GLY A 240 -7.38 -3.33 -25.90
CA GLY A 240 -8.32 -3.56 -26.98
C GLY A 240 -8.42 -5.02 -27.45
N ASN A 241 -7.32 -5.80 -27.41
CA ASN A 241 -7.31 -7.20 -27.79
C ASN A 241 -7.36 -8.09 -26.54
N PRO A 242 -8.39 -8.96 -26.38
CA PRO A 242 -8.51 -9.85 -25.23
C PRO A 242 -7.37 -10.86 -25.08
N GLU A 243 -6.79 -11.35 -26.18
CA GLU A 243 -5.74 -12.34 -26.16
C GLU A 243 -4.41 -11.71 -25.74
N ASP A 244 -4.12 -10.52 -26.27
CA ASP A 244 -2.93 -9.75 -25.88
C ASP A 244 -2.98 -9.36 -24.41
N ALA A 245 -4.13 -8.91 -23.91
CA ALA A 245 -4.31 -8.59 -22.49
C ALA A 245 -4.09 -9.80 -21.59
N ALA A 246 -4.64 -10.95 -21.95
CA ALA A 246 -4.45 -12.20 -21.22
C ALA A 246 -2.99 -12.67 -21.26
N ALA A 247 -2.33 -12.53 -22.42
CA ALA A 247 -0.92 -12.89 -22.60
C ALA A 247 0.00 -12.00 -21.76
N LEU A 248 -0.23 -10.67 -21.77
CA LEU A 248 0.51 -9.70 -20.96
C LEU A 248 0.35 -9.99 -19.45
N LEU A 249 -0.89 -10.19 -18.99
CA LEU A 249 -1.16 -10.53 -17.59
C LEU A 249 -0.48 -11.86 -17.21
N ALA A 250 -0.65 -12.91 -18.02
CA ALA A 250 -0.02 -14.20 -17.76
C ALA A 250 1.51 -14.13 -17.70
N SER A 251 2.12 -13.25 -18.47
CA SER A 251 3.58 -13.09 -18.53
C SER A 251 4.09 -12.21 -17.37
N GLY A 252 3.39 -11.10 -17.10
CA GLY A 252 3.83 -10.10 -16.12
C GLY A 252 3.47 -10.44 -14.68
N LEU A 253 2.42 -11.23 -14.43
CA LEU A 253 1.97 -11.52 -13.07
C LEU A 253 2.97 -12.38 -12.31
N LEU A 254 3.47 -11.90 -11.18
CA LEU A 254 4.37 -12.59 -10.26
C LEU A 254 3.64 -13.14 -9.05
N CYS A 255 2.77 -12.34 -8.45
CA CYS A 255 2.09 -12.71 -7.21
C CYS A 255 0.74 -12.00 -7.08
N VAL A 256 -0.23 -12.69 -6.49
CA VAL A 256 -1.47 -12.08 -5.98
C VAL A 256 -1.68 -12.48 -4.54
N MET A 257 -1.89 -11.49 -3.68
CA MET A 257 -2.31 -11.68 -2.30
C MET A 257 -3.70 -11.10 -2.12
N HIS A 258 -4.63 -11.88 -1.60
CA HIS A 258 -5.90 -11.36 -1.11
C HIS A 258 -5.85 -11.28 0.40
N GLN A 259 -6.12 -10.09 0.97
CA GLN A 259 -5.96 -9.78 2.38
C GLN A 259 -7.28 -9.37 3.03
N ARG A 260 -7.57 -10.01 4.18
CA ARG A 260 -8.61 -9.59 5.12
C ARG A 260 -8.05 -9.55 6.52
N LEU A 261 -8.40 -8.51 7.28
CA LEU A 261 -8.07 -8.42 8.71
C LEU A 261 -9.11 -9.17 9.54
N SER A 262 -8.66 -9.98 10.50
CA SER A 262 -9.53 -10.74 11.40
C SER A 262 -8.93 -10.87 12.78
N GLY A 263 -9.79 -11.16 13.78
CA GLY A 263 -9.37 -11.33 15.18
C GLY A 263 -9.24 -10.02 15.97
N MET A 264 -8.93 -10.14 17.25
CA MET A 264 -8.61 -9.04 18.17
C MET A 264 -7.36 -9.46 18.98
N PRO A 265 -6.20 -8.80 18.79
CA PRO A 265 -5.93 -7.75 17.81
C PRO A 265 -6.09 -8.22 16.37
N LYS A 266 -6.31 -7.28 15.44
CA LYS A 266 -6.53 -7.60 14.02
C LYS A 266 -5.24 -8.12 13.38
N HIS A 267 -5.34 -9.26 12.70
CA HIS A 267 -4.24 -9.86 11.94
C HIS A 267 -4.65 -10.11 10.50
N PRO A 268 -3.74 -9.97 9.51
CA PRO A 268 -4.04 -10.30 8.13
C PRO A 268 -4.22 -11.81 7.95
N LYS A 269 -5.34 -12.20 7.36
CA LYS A 269 -5.52 -13.51 6.73
C LYS A 269 -5.27 -13.34 5.25
N LEU A 270 -4.35 -14.14 4.70
CA LEU A 270 -3.95 -14.09 3.32
C LEU A 270 -4.37 -15.35 2.56
N GLU A 271 -4.91 -15.13 1.37
CA GLU A 271 -4.85 -16.08 0.27
C GLU A 271 -3.71 -15.64 -0.64
N PHE A 272 -2.91 -16.57 -1.11
CA PHE A 272 -1.66 -16.28 -1.80
C PHE A 272 -1.52 -17.14 -3.05
N LEU A 273 -1.21 -16.50 -4.17
CA LEU A 273 -0.88 -17.14 -5.43
C LEU A 273 0.50 -16.64 -5.87
N TRP A 274 1.42 -17.57 -6.05
CA TRP A 274 2.77 -17.30 -6.54
C TRP A 274 2.98 -17.89 -7.93
N LEU A 275 3.59 -17.10 -8.80
CA LEU A 275 3.88 -17.51 -10.18
C LEU A 275 5.38 -17.39 -10.53
N GLY A 276 6.25 -17.20 -9.54
CA GLY A 276 7.69 -17.01 -9.74
C GLY A 276 8.50 -18.31 -9.94
N ASP A 277 7.86 -19.47 -10.01
CA ASP A 277 8.50 -20.77 -10.20
C ASP A 277 8.12 -21.45 -11.53
N GLN A 278 8.80 -22.53 -11.85
CA GLN A 278 8.56 -23.29 -13.08
C GLN A 278 7.21 -24.03 -13.08
N GLU A 279 6.66 -24.36 -11.91
CA GLU A 279 5.37 -25.05 -11.77
C GLU A 279 4.19 -24.14 -12.13
N SER A 280 4.41 -22.84 -12.21
CA SER A 280 3.38 -21.81 -12.49
C SER A 280 2.87 -21.82 -13.95
N GLN A 281 3.42 -22.63 -14.85
CA GLN A 281 3.01 -22.65 -16.27
C GLN A 281 1.54 -23.04 -16.44
N GLY A 282 1.03 -23.94 -15.60
CA GLY A 282 -0.37 -24.32 -15.59
C GLY A 282 -1.29 -23.12 -15.31
N VAL A 283 -0.98 -22.35 -14.28
CA VAL A 283 -1.73 -21.14 -13.91
C VAL A 283 -1.65 -20.07 -14.99
N ARG A 284 -0.45 -19.86 -15.58
CA ARG A 284 -0.26 -18.92 -16.68
C ARG A 284 -1.10 -19.29 -17.90
N ASN A 285 -1.23 -20.58 -18.21
CA ASN A 285 -2.11 -21.06 -19.28
C ASN A 285 -3.59 -20.86 -18.94
N THR A 286 -3.99 -21.08 -17.69
CA THR A 286 -5.35 -20.81 -17.20
C THR A 286 -5.70 -19.33 -17.38
N ILE A 287 -4.75 -18.41 -17.08
CA ILE A 287 -4.92 -16.96 -17.29
C ILE A 287 -5.04 -16.66 -18.80
N ARG A 288 -4.19 -17.22 -19.67
CA ARG A 288 -4.30 -17.03 -21.12
C ARG A 288 -5.62 -17.51 -21.70
N GLN A 289 -6.16 -18.59 -21.14
CA GLN A 289 -7.50 -19.13 -21.51
C GLN A 289 -8.65 -18.38 -20.87
N ARG A 290 -8.37 -17.39 -20.00
CA ARG A 290 -9.38 -16.57 -19.27
C ARG A 290 -10.30 -17.41 -18.38
N ARG A 291 -9.79 -18.53 -17.85
CA ARG A 291 -10.52 -19.42 -16.93
C ARG A 291 -10.21 -19.08 -15.48
N PHE A 292 -10.45 -17.82 -15.08
CA PHE A 292 -9.97 -17.26 -13.81
C PHE A 292 -10.48 -18.00 -12.57
N GLU A 293 -11.71 -18.54 -12.60
CA GLU A 293 -12.27 -19.32 -11.47
C GLU A 293 -11.42 -20.55 -11.12
N GLN A 294 -10.76 -21.18 -12.11
CA GLN A 294 -9.90 -22.34 -11.89
C GLN A 294 -8.65 -22.02 -11.06
N ILE A 295 -8.27 -20.75 -10.96
CA ILE A 295 -7.13 -20.29 -10.14
C ILE A 295 -7.38 -20.60 -8.65
N ALA A 296 -8.63 -20.63 -8.20
CA ALA A 296 -8.96 -20.96 -6.81
C ALA A 296 -8.41 -22.31 -6.36
N ASN A 297 -8.34 -23.30 -7.26
CA ASN A 297 -7.78 -24.62 -6.97
C ASN A 297 -6.27 -24.52 -6.70
N GLU A 298 -5.54 -23.75 -7.51
CA GLU A 298 -4.10 -23.55 -7.33
C GLU A 298 -3.78 -22.80 -6.03
N VAL A 299 -4.54 -21.78 -5.69
CA VAL A 299 -4.42 -21.07 -4.41
C VAL A 299 -4.50 -22.06 -3.23
N ASN A 300 -5.45 -22.99 -3.25
CA ASN A 300 -5.60 -24.03 -2.23
C ASN A 300 -4.40 -24.99 -2.22
N LEU A 301 -3.90 -25.41 -3.38
CA LEU A 301 -2.75 -26.30 -3.50
C LEU A 301 -1.48 -25.63 -2.95
N GLN A 302 -1.20 -24.38 -3.34
CA GLN A 302 -0.04 -23.63 -2.85
C GLN A 302 -0.12 -23.38 -1.34
N ARG A 303 -1.31 -23.03 -0.83
CA ARG A 303 -1.51 -22.88 0.62
C ARG A 303 -1.16 -24.17 1.38
N ASN A 304 -1.65 -25.32 0.90
CA ASN A 304 -1.38 -26.60 1.55
C ASN A 304 0.12 -26.95 1.52
N ARG A 305 0.80 -26.73 0.40
CA ARG A 305 2.27 -26.93 0.28
C ARG A 305 3.04 -26.05 1.28
N LEU A 306 2.69 -24.77 1.39
CA LEU A 306 3.35 -23.83 2.31
C LEU A 306 3.10 -24.18 3.78
N MET A 307 1.91 -24.67 4.13
CA MET A 307 1.58 -25.11 5.49
C MET A 307 2.28 -26.41 5.89
N MET A 308 2.60 -27.29 4.92
CA MET A 308 3.32 -28.55 5.15
C MET A 308 4.84 -28.37 5.19
N SER A 309 5.36 -27.24 4.74
CA SER A 309 6.80 -26.95 4.85
C SER A 309 7.19 -26.78 6.32
N PRO A 310 8.24 -27.47 6.82
CA PRO A 310 8.67 -27.38 8.22
C PRO A 310 8.94 -25.91 8.58
N ARG A 311 8.39 -25.46 9.71
CA ARG A 311 8.80 -24.18 10.30
C ARG A 311 10.26 -24.32 10.70
N GLU A 312 11.17 -23.55 10.12
CA GLU A 312 12.52 -23.42 10.67
C GLU A 312 12.37 -22.95 12.13
N PRO A 313 13.04 -23.63 13.10
CA PRO A 313 12.99 -23.19 14.49
C PRO A 313 13.52 -21.76 14.57
N GLN A 314 12.77 -20.89 15.22
CA GLN A 314 13.25 -19.55 15.57
C GLN A 314 14.56 -19.75 16.35
N ARG A 315 15.67 -19.28 15.82
CA ARG A 315 16.92 -19.17 16.61
C ARG A 315 16.58 -18.25 17.78
N ALA A 316 16.56 -18.84 18.98
CA ALA A 316 16.54 -18.08 20.21
C ALA A 316 17.71 -17.09 20.14
N VAL A 317 17.43 -15.80 20.33
CA VAL A 317 18.45 -14.81 20.56
C VAL A 317 19.03 -15.17 21.93
N GLU A 318 20.07 -15.98 21.92
CA GLU A 318 20.91 -16.19 23.13
C GLU A 318 21.52 -14.84 23.46
N GLY A 319 21.01 -14.22 24.51
CA GLY A 319 21.61 -13.05 25.12
C GLY A 319 23.04 -13.39 25.52
N ASP A 320 23.98 -12.75 24.89
CA ASP A 320 25.41 -12.79 25.24
C ASP A 320 25.60 -12.10 26.60
N ASN A 321 25.47 -12.89 27.65
CA ASN A 321 25.71 -12.50 29.03
C ASN A 321 27.11 -12.99 29.41
N ARG A 322 28.15 -12.50 28.69
CA ARG A 322 29.55 -12.68 29.05
C ARG A 322 30.31 -11.36 29.03
N SER A 323 30.26 -10.65 30.12
CA SER A 323 31.45 -9.90 30.58
C SER A 323 31.13 -9.16 31.87
N LEU A 324 31.38 -9.78 32.97
CA LEU A 324 31.78 -9.12 34.21
C LEU A 324 32.29 -10.24 35.15
N VAL A 325 33.59 -10.55 35.05
CA VAL A 325 34.44 -10.88 36.22
C VAL A 325 35.88 -11.02 35.73
N ARG A 326 36.74 -10.25 36.39
CA ARG A 326 38.21 -10.35 36.54
C ARG A 326 39.10 -9.56 35.58
N GLY A 327 39.73 -8.63 36.25
CA GLY A 327 41.12 -8.22 36.08
C GLY A 327 41.37 -6.77 36.50
#